data_05c0d551549ef10d432ab10bc44f599e
#
_entry.id   05c0d551549ef10d432ab10bc44f599e
#
_cell.length_a   1.000
_cell.length_b   1.000
_cell.length_c   1.000
_cell.angle_alpha   90.00
_cell.angle_beta   90.00
_cell.angle_gamma   90.00
#
_symmetry.space_group_name_H-M   'P 1'
#
loop_
_entity.id
_entity.type
_entity.pdbx_description
1 polymer ?
#
loop_
_entity_poly.entity_id
_entity_poly.type
_entity_poly.pdbx_seq_one_letter_code
_entity_poly.pdbx_strand_id
1 'polypeptide(L)'
;MNRDDAVPLVAVKLTPVGRAQSYSIGGLRREPAVGSRVVVHGEGGPAVATVVRHIPQLDAKRRPPDDSTNRVLRMASRDDLVARLKHEHRERDAHRIASLKIRERGLGMKLAKVEQTFDGSKLIFYFTAEARVDFRELVRELAGEFRTRIEMRQIGVRDEAKMIGGYGTCGRPLCCTTFLQSFEPVSIKMAKQQDLSLNPSKLSGLCGRLKCCLRYELPNAKGQVHGGCGDEGGCRNPSGCGTGGCGESCGCHG
;
A
#
# COMPACT_ATOMS: atom_id res chain seq x y z
N MET A 1 30.88 -14.29 15.64
CA MET A 1 29.52 -14.42 15.07
C MET A 1 29.70 -14.25 13.58
N ASN A 2 29.59 -15.35 12.84
CA ASN A 2 29.89 -15.41 11.41
C ASN A 2 28.83 -14.64 10.60
N ARG A 3 29.29 -13.90 9.61
CA ARG A 3 28.46 -13.09 8.68
C ARG A 3 27.57 -13.94 7.73
N ASP A 4 27.59 -15.28 7.86
CA ASP A 4 26.97 -16.22 6.91
C ASP A 4 25.55 -16.71 7.28
N ASP A 5 25.01 -16.32 8.44
CA ASP A 5 23.64 -16.72 8.86
C ASP A 5 22.54 -15.73 8.44
N ALA A 6 22.77 -14.93 7.41
CA ALA A 6 21.78 -13.98 6.93
C ALA A 6 20.66 -14.72 6.18
N VAL A 7 19.49 -14.86 6.78
CA VAL A 7 18.30 -15.43 6.13
C VAL A 7 18.06 -14.72 4.79
N PRO A 8 18.06 -15.44 3.65
CA PRO A 8 17.85 -14.84 2.36
C PRO A 8 16.44 -14.23 2.25
N LEU A 9 16.34 -13.10 1.55
CA LEU A 9 15.10 -12.35 1.39
C LEU A 9 14.67 -12.32 -0.07
N VAL A 10 13.36 -12.37 -0.30
CA VAL A 10 12.75 -12.17 -1.62
C VAL A 10 11.72 -11.06 -1.58
N ALA A 11 11.65 -10.30 -2.65
CA ALA A 11 10.54 -9.40 -2.88
C ALA A 11 9.41 -10.14 -3.60
N VAL A 12 8.22 -10.15 -3.00
CA VAL A 12 7.04 -10.78 -3.59
C VAL A 12 5.93 -9.76 -3.77
N LYS A 13 5.07 -10.01 -4.76
CA LYS A 13 3.82 -9.27 -4.97
C LYS A 13 2.63 -10.17 -4.68
N LEU A 14 1.73 -9.69 -3.82
CA LEU A 14 0.45 -10.33 -3.53
C LEU A 14 -0.58 -10.08 -4.65
N THR A 15 -0.52 -8.92 -5.28
CA THR A 15 -1.38 -8.53 -6.39
C THR A 15 -0.53 -7.98 -7.54
N PRO A 16 -0.98 -8.08 -8.80
CA PRO A 16 -0.23 -7.55 -9.95
C PRO A 16 0.11 -6.06 -9.83
N VAL A 17 -0.81 -5.27 -9.28
CA VAL A 17 -0.67 -3.82 -9.12
C VAL A 17 -0.02 -3.44 -7.79
N GLY A 18 0.02 -4.37 -6.82
CA GLY A 18 0.56 -4.14 -5.48
C GLY A 18 2.06 -3.85 -5.47
N ARG A 19 2.51 -3.24 -4.38
CA ARG A 19 3.93 -3.06 -4.09
C ARG A 19 4.57 -4.41 -3.79
N ALA A 20 5.82 -4.57 -4.22
CA ALA A 20 6.64 -5.70 -3.79
C ALA A 20 7.00 -5.53 -2.30
N GLN A 21 6.78 -6.55 -1.51
CA GLN A 21 7.11 -6.61 -0.08
C GLN A 21 8.23 -7.62 0.13
N SER A 22 9.06 -7.40 1.14
CA SER A 22 10.16 -8.29 1.48
C SER A 22 9.69 -9.41 2.41
N TYR A 23 10.04 -10.65 2.07
CA TYR A 23 9.73 -11.84 2.85
C TYR A 23 10.98 -12.67 3.07
N SER A 24 11.11 -13.29 4.23
CA SER A 24 12.21 -14.19 4.53
C SER A 24 11.96 -15.58 3.94
N ILE A 25 13.03 -16.24 3.44
CA ILE A 25 12.95 -17.59 2.86
C ILE A 25 13.35 -18.66 3.92
N GLY A 26 13.51 -18.28 5.18
CA GLY A 26 13.92 -19.22 6.22
C GLY A 26 13.02 -20.46 6.26
N GLY A 27 13.57 -21.64 5.95
CA GLY A 27 12.86 -22.91 5.97
C GLY A 27 12.59 -23.56 4.61
N LEU A 28 12.85 -22.91 3.50
CA LEU A 28 12.76 -23.53 2.17
C LEU A 28 14.06 -24.27 1.83
N ARG A 29 13.95 -25.52 1.36
CA ARG A 29 15.10 -26.30 0.87
C ARG A 29 15.74 -25.75 -0.39
N ARG A 30 15.01 -24.94 -1.16
CA ARG A 30 15.45 -24.36 -2.43
C ARG A 30 14.91 -22.94 -2.55
N GLU A 31 15.74 -22.02 -3.01
CA GLU A 31 15.33 -20.65 -3.30
C GLU A 31 14.29 -20.61 -4.44
N PRO A 32 13.17 -19.89 -4.26
CA PRO A 32 12.15 -19.77 -5.30
C PRO A 32 12.65 -18.91 -6.45
N ALA A 33 12.59 -19.38 -7.68
CA ALA A 33 12.98 -18.61 -8.86
C ALA A 33 12.09 -17.36 -9.04
N VAL A 34 12.63 -16.31 -9.68
CA VAL A 34 11.85 -15.13 -10.07
C VAL A 34 10.72 -15.55 -11.01
N GLY A 35 9.51 -15.02 -10.77
CA GLY A 35 8.28 -15.41 -11.48
C GLY A 35 7.56 -16.62 -10.87
N SER A 36 8.20 -17.37 -9.96
CA SER A 36 7.54 -18.49 -9.30
C SER A 36 6.46 -18.01 -8.33
N ARG A 37 5.47 -18.87 -8.10
CA ARG A 37 4.43 -18.63 -7.12
C ARG A 37 4.72 -19.33 -5.81
N VAL A 38 4.56 -18.58 -4.73
CA VAL A 38 4.85 -19.03 -3.36
C VAL A 38 3.66 -18.76 -2.46
N VAL A 39 3.50 -19.58 -1.44
CA VAL A 39 2.58 -19.29 -0.34
C VAL A 39 3.38 -18.55 0.73
N VAL A 40 2.92 -17.38 1.06
CA VAL A 40 3.53 -16.49 2.07
C VAL A 40 2.60 -16.34 3.26
N HIS A 41 3.17 -16.06 4.41
CA HIS A 41 2.45 -15.64 5.60
C HIS A 41 2.80 -14.19 5.88
N GLY A 42 1.80 -13.33 6.01
CA GLY A 42 1.92 -11.92 6.33
C GLY A 42 0.88 -11.49 7.35
N GLU A 43 0.77 -10.21 7.61
CA GLU A 43 -0.21 -9.63 8.56
C GLU A 43 -1.67 -10.04 8.29
N GLY A 44 -2.01 -10.30 7.03
CA GLY A 44 -3.35 -10.77 6.62
C GLY A 44 -3.54 -12.29 6.64
N GLY A 45 -2.54 -13.05 7.11
CA GLY A 45 -2.54 -14.52 7.07
C GLY A 45 -1.87 -15.08 5.81
N PRO A 46 -2.07 -16.39 5.52
CA PRO A 46 -1.47 -17.03 4.36
C PRO A 46 -2.07 -16.48 3.06
N ALA A 47 -1.23 -16.31 2.03
CA ALA A 47 -1.65 -15.86 0.72
C ALA A 47 -0.71 -16.38 -0.38
N VAL A 48 -1.22 -16.51 -1.61
CA VAL A 48 -0.38 -16.83 -2.78
C VAL A 48 0.20 -15.54 -3.33
N ALA A 49 1.52 -15.51 -3.51
CA ALA A 49 2.25 -14.35 -4.02
C ALA A 49 3.18 -14.76 -5.16
N THR A 50 3.62 -13.79 -5.97
CA THR A 50 4.58 -14.00 -7.05
C THR A 50 5.93 -13.40 -6.66
N VAL A 51 7.00 -14.17 -6.81
CA VAL A 51 8.36 -13.70 -6.58
C VAL A 51 8.76 -12.75 -7.71
N VAL A 52 9.17 -11.54 -7.37
CA VAL A 52 9.55 -10.50 -8.34
C VAL A 52 11.06 -10.42 -8.50
N ARG A 53 11.78 -10.50 -7.38
CA ARG A 53 13.25 -10.45 -7.37
C ARG A 53 13.80 -11.03 -6.08
N HIS A 54 15.03 -11.51 -6.13
CA HIS A 54 15.84 -11.78 -4.95
C HIS A 54 16.37 -10.45 -4.39
N ILE A 55 16.43 -10.33 -3.07
CA ILE A 55 17.00 -9.19 -2.41
C ILE A 55 18.36 -9.63 -1.90
N PRO A 56 19.47 -9.12 -2.46
CA PRO A 56 20.79 -9.38 -1.91
C PRO A 56 20.83 -8.88 -0.46
N GLN A 57 21.76 -9.37 0.32
CA GLN A 57 21.89 -9.07 1.74
C GLN A 57 21.68 -7.56 2.00
N LEU A 58 20.62 -7.25 2.75
CA LEU A 58 20.34 -5.90 3.18
C LEU A 58 21.22 -5.58 4.39
N ASP A 59 21.71 -4.34 4.46
CA ASP A 59 22.30 -3.81 5.69
C ASP A 59 21.39 -4.08 6.89
N ALA A 60 21.99 -4.38 8.05
CA ALA A 60 21.24 -4.72 9.27
C ALA A 60 20.13 -3.71 9.63
N LYS A 61 20.32 -2.42 9.27
CA LYS A 61 19.32 -1.35 9.46
C LYS A 61 18.07 -1.45 8.58
N ARG A 62 18.14 -2.15 7.44
CA ARG A 62 17.04 -2.28 6.47
C ARG A 62 16.41 -3.67 6.47
N ARG A 63 16.95 -4.56 7.29
CA ARG A 63 16.40 -5.91 7.44
C ARG A 63 15.09 -5.81 8.23
N PRO A 64 13.99 -6.46 7.77
CA PRO A 64 12.83 -6.62 8.62
C PRO A 64 13.25 -7.36 9.90
N PRO A 65 12.69 -7.01 11.07
CA PRO A 65 13.00 -7.70 12.31
C PRO A 65 12.78 -9.21 12.13
N ASP A 66 13.63 -10.04 12.75
CA ASP A 66 13.55 -11.52 12.64
C ASP A 66 12.20 -12.08 13.12
N ASP A 67 11.47 -11.30 13.91
CA ASP A 67 10.12 -11.59 14.40
C ASP A 67 9.03 -11.13 13.42
N SER A 68 9.39 -10.69 12.20
CA SER A 68 8.41 -10.28 11.21
C SER A 68 7.58 -11.50 10.77
N THR A 69 6.26 -11.35 10.84
CA THR A 69 5.29 -12.34 10.33
C THR A 69 5.45 -12.61 8.83
N ASN A 70 6.27 -11.82 8.13
CA ASN A 70 6.48 -11.87 6.69
C ASN A 70 7.49 -12.96 6.30
N ARG A 71 7.01 -14.18 6.11
CA ARG A 71 7.84 -15.32 5.69
C ARG A 71 7.21 -16.10 4.54
N VAL A 72 8.06 -16.69 3.70
CA VAL A 72 7.64 -17.65 2.69
C VAL A 72 7.48 -19.01 3.36
N LEU A 73 6.27 -19.58 3.28
CA LEU A 73 5.97 -20.88 3.90
C LEU A 73 6.42 -22.05 3.02
N ARG A 74 6.05 -22.00 1.75
CA ARG A 74 6.34 -23.07 0.78
C ARG A 74 6.13 -22.57 -0.66
N MET A 75 6.59 -23.36 -1.62
CA MET A 75 6.21 -23.18 -3.02
C MET A 75 4.70 -23.43 -3.19
N ALA A 76 4.05 -22.64 -4.04
CA ALA A 76 2.65 -22.87 -4.34
C ALA A 76 2.47 -24.16 -5.16
N SER A 77 1.56 -25.01 -4.73
CA SER A 77 1.17 -26.21 -5.45
C SER A 77 0.20 -25.85 -6.60
N ARG A 78 -0.04 -26.82 -7.48
CA ARG A 78 -1.06 -26.67 -8.53
C ARG A 78 -2.45 -26.44 -7.93
N ASP A 79 -2.75 -27.10 -6.83
CA ASP A 79 -4.04 -26.98 -6.14
C ASP A 79 -4.23 -25.59 -5.53
N ASP A 80 -3.17 -24.98 -4.96
CA ASP A 80 -3.21 -23.59 -4.47
C ASP A 80 -3.54 -22.61 -5.60
N LEU A 81 -2.99 -22.84 -6.80
CA LEU A 81 -3.25 -21.98 -7.95
C LEU A 81 -4.69 -22.13 -8.44
N VAL A 82 -5.20 -23.37 -8.50
CA VAL A 82 -6.60 -23.62 -8.86
C VAL A 82 -7.54 -23.02 -7.82
N ALA A 83 -7.25 -23.17 -6.53
CA ALA A 83 -8.02 -22.55 -5.45
C ALA A 83 -8.02 -21.02 -5.58
N ARG A 84 -6.86 -20.42 -5.85
CA ARG A 84 -6.75 -18.97 -6.06
C ARG A 84 -7.61 -18.48 -7.23
N LEU A 85 -7.60 -19.18 -8.36
CA LEU A 85 -8.45 -18.86 -9.52
C LEU A 85 -9.94 -18.95 -9.20
N LYS A 86 -10.36 -19.97 -8.42
CA LYS A 86 -11.74 -20.10 -7.94
C LYS A 86 -12.12 -18.93 -7.03
N HIS A 87 -11.22 -18.52 -6.12
CA HIS A 87 -11.44 -17.37 -5.26
C HIS A 87 -11.58 -16.08 -6.08
N GLU A 88 -10.70 -15.85 -7.06
CA GLU A 88 -10.79 -14.67 -7.94
C GLU A 88 -12.09 -14.62 -8.75
N HIS A 89 -12.60 -15.77 -9.18
CA HIS A 89 -13.90 -15.83 -9.85
C HIS A 89 -15.03 -15.46 -8.88
N ARG A 90 -15.02 -16.05 -7.69
CA ARG A 90 -16.00 -15.77 -6.65
C ARG A 90 -15.95 -14.32 -6.16
N GLU A 91 -14.76 -13.74 -6.03
CA GLU A 91 -14.57 -12.32 -5.71
C GLU A 91 -15.22 -11.40 -6.73
N ARG A 92 -15.08 -11.72 -8.05
CA ARG A 92 -15.70 -10.96 -9.15
C ARG A 92 -17.22 -11.07 -9.13
N ASP A 93 -17.76 -12.26 -8.91
CA ASP A 93 -19.20 -12.46 -8.81
C ASP A 93 -19.77 -11.74 -7.58
N ALA A 94 -19.09 -11.84 -6.45
CA ALA A 94 -19.48 -11.14 -5.22
C ALA A 94 -19.44 -9.61 -5.40
N HIS A 95 -18.44 -9.09 -6.09
CA HIS A 95 -18.37 -7.66 -6.42
C HIS A 95 -19.54 -7.22 -7.29
N ARG A 96 -19.88 -7.99 -8.32
CA ARG A 96 -20.99 -7.69 -9.22
C ARG A 96 -22.33 -7.69 -8.47
N ILE A 97 -22.60 -8.74 -7.72
CA ILE A 97 -23.86 -8.90 -6.97
C ILE A 97 -24.01 -7.82 -5.92
N ALA A 98 -22.98 -7.58 -5.12
CA ALA A 98 -23.00 -6.54 -4.09
C ALA A 98 -23.18 -5.13 -4.70
N SER A 99 -22.55 -4.84 -5.84
CA SER A 99 -22.72 -3.56 -6.54
C SER A 99 -24.16 -3.35 -7.02
N LEU A 100 -24.82 -4.39 -7.50
CA LEU A 100 -26.25 -4.33 -7.88
C LEU A 100 -27.12 -4.04 -6.64
N LYS A 101 -26.96 -4.81 -5.57
CA LYS A 101 -27.72 -4.63 -4.33
C LYS A 101 -27.51 -3.25 -3.68
N ILE A 102 -26.29 -2.71 -3.74
CA ILE A 102 -25.99 -1.35 -3.26
C ILE A 102 -26.80 -0.30 -4.05
N ARG A 103 -26.89 -0.46 -5.37
CA ARG A 103 -27.66 0.44 -6.25
C ARG A 103 -29.15 0.31 -6.02
N GLU A 104 -29.68 -0.91 -5.94
CA GLU A 104 -31.11 -1.20 -5.67
C GLU A 104 -31.58 -0.59 -4.35
N ARG A 105 -30.73 -0.61 -3.33
CA ARG A 105 -31.01 -0.03 -2.02
C ARG A 105 -30.69 1.46 -1.92
N GLY A 106 -30.12 2.07 -2.93
CA GLY A 106 -29.74 3.47 -2.92
C GLY A 106 -28.71 3.84 -1.83
N LEU A 107 -27.84 2.91 -1.43
CA LEU A 107 -26.84 3.16 -0.40
C LEU A 107 -25.77 4.12 -0.90
N GLY A 108 -25.49 5.19 -0.13
CA GLY A 108 -24.46 6.19 -0.44
C GLY A 108 -23.03 5.67 -0.24
N MET A 109 -22.72 4.52 -0.81
CA MET A 109 -21.40 3.88 -0.74
C MET A 109 -20.96 3.35 -2.11
N LYS A 110 -19.66 3.29 -2.31
CA LYS A 110 -19.05 2.73 -3.52
C LYS A 110 -18.17 1.53 -3.15
N LEU A 111 -18.45 0.39 -3.75
CA LEU A 111 -17.64 -0.81 -3.57
C LEU A 111 -16.34 -0.69 -4.38
N ALA A 112 -15.21 -0.81 -3.70
CA ALA A 112 -13.88 -0.72 -4.32
C ALA A 112 -13.36 -2.10 -4.74
N LYS A 113 -13.40 -3.07 -3.83
CA LYS A 113 -12.85 -4.42 -4.06
C LYS A 113 -13.50 -5.43 -3.13
N VAL A 114 -13.51 -6.68 -3.55
CA VAL A 114 -13.85 -7.83 -2.71
C VAL A 114 -12.65 -8.77 -2.68
N GLU A 115 -12.34 -9.30 -1.52
CA GLU A 115 -11.26 -10.27 -1.33
C GLU A 115 -11.79 -11.46 -0.52
N GLN A 116 -11.42 -12.67 -0.93
CA GLN A 116 -11.66 -13.88 -0.17
C GLN A 116 -10.40 -14.27 0.58
N THR A 117 -10.54 -14.68 1.85
CA THR A 117 -9.41 -15.22 2.63
C THR A 117 -8.90 -16.50 2.00
N PHE A 118 -7.62 -16.83 2.22
CA PHE A 118 -6.96 -18.00 1.63
C PHE A 118 -7.68 -19.32 1.97
N ASP A 119 -8.21 -19.44 3.16
CA ASP A 119 -9.00 -20.57 3.65
C ASP A 119 -10.46 -20.59 3.14
N GLY A 120 -10.86 -19.55 2.42
CA GLY A 120 -12.23 -19.43 1.89
C GLY A 120 -13.31 -19.10 2.93
N SER A 121 -12.95 -18.89 4.19
CA SER A 121 -13.91 -18.74 5.30
C SER A 121 -14.63 -17.41 5.33
N LYS A 122 -14.03 -16.36 4.75
CA LYS A 122 -14.54 -14.98 4.78
C LYS A 122 -14.48 -14.31 3.41
N LEU A 123 -15.43 -13.43 3.15
CA LEU A 123 -15.42 -12.44 2.09
C LEU A 123 -15.33 -11.06 2.72
N ILE A 124 -14.32 -10.29 2.34
CA ILE A 124 -14.05 -8.94 2.83
C ILE A 124 -14.40 -7.96 1.72
N PHE A 125 -15.34 -7.05 1.99
CA PHE A 125 -15.81 -6.04 1.06
C PHE A 125 -15.22 -4.69 1.45
N TYR A 126 -14.35 -4.14 0.62
CA TYR A 126 -13.77 -2.83 0.80
C TYR A 126 -14.64 -1.79 0.10
N PHE A 127 -15.07 -0.78 0.83
CA PHE A 127 -15.93 0.27 0.30
C PHE A 127 -15.50 1.66 0.75
N THR A 128 -15.89 2.66 -0.02
CA THR A 128 -15.77 4.08 0.33
C THR A 128 -17.15 4.68 0.54
N ALA A 129 -17.29 5.56 1.52
CA ALA A 129 -18.51 6.32 1.76
C ALA A 129 -18.15 7.67 2.38
N GLU A 130 -18.91 8.72 2.06
CA GLU A 130 -18.74 10.06 2.62
C GLU A 130 -19.38 10.18 4.01
N ALA A 131 -20.48 9.48 4.21
CA ALA A 131 -21.24 9.45 5.46
C ALA A 131 -21.32 8.04 6.04
N ARG A 132 -21.84 7.94 7.24
CA ARG A 132 -22.11 6.64 7.87
C ARG A 132 -23.26 5.95 7.14
N VAL A 133 -23.03 4.73 6.69
CA VAL A 133 -23.99 3.91 5.94
C VAL A 133 -24.44 2.74 6.81
N ASP A 134 -25.75 2.48 6.84
CA ASP A 134 -26.28 1.25 7.44
C ASP A 134 -26.33 0.14 6.38
N PHE A 135 -25.47 -0.83 6.54
CA PHE A 135 -25.31 -1.97 5.64
C PHE A 135 -25.78 -3.31 6.26
N ARG A 136 -26.51 -3.30 7.38
CA ARG A 136 -26.89 -4.51 8.10
C ARG A 136 -27.72 -5.48 7.24
N GLU A 137 -28.69 -4.96 6.51
CA GLU A 137 -29.52 -5.77 5.62
C GLU A 137 -28.72 -6.29 4.42
N LEU A 138 -27.87 -5.45 3.84
CA LEU A 138 -26.96 -5.86 2.75
C LEU A 138 -26.08 -7.04 3.20
N VAL A 139 -25.51 -6.98 4.39
CA VAL A 139 -24.68 -8.06 4.94
C VAL A 139 -25.49 -9.34 5.12
N ARG A 140 -26.72 -9.27 5.62
CA ARG A 140 -27.59 -10.45 5.79
C ARG A 140 -27.87 -11.13 4.45
N GLU A 141 -28.20 -10.36 3.43
CA GLU A 141 -28.46 -10.90 2.09
C GLU A 141 -27.23 -11.52 1.45
N LEU A 142 -26.07 -10.82 1.51
CA LEU A 142 -24.82 -11.34 0.99
C LEU A 142 -24.38 -12.62 1.72
N ALA A 143 -24.57 -12.67 3.05
CA ALA A 143 -24.26 -13.87 3.83
C ALA A 143 -25.16 -15.05 3.45
N GLY A 144 -26.46 -14.81 3.19
CA GLY A 144 -27.40 -15.83 2.69
C GLY A 144 -26.99 -16.35 1.31
N GLU A 145 -26.58 -15.47 0.40
CA GLU A 145 -26.21 -15.82 -0.97
C GLU A 145 -24.90 -16.59 -1.06
N PHE A 146 -23.86 -16.08 -0.39
CA PHE A 146 -22.51 -16.69 -0.46
C PHE A 146 -22.26 -17.77 0.57
N ARG A 147 -23.11 -17.91 1.56
CA ARG A 147 -23.00 -18.87 2.69
C ARG A 147 -21.62 -18.80 3.36
N THR A 148 -21.09 -17.60 3.48
CA THR A 148 -19.78 -17.31 4.07
C THR A 148 -19.87 -16.08 4.96
N ARG A 149 -18.94 -15.95 5.90
CA ARG A 149 -18.85 -14.75 6.75
C ARG A 149 -18.49 -13.53 5.91
N ILE A 150 -19.32 -12.50 6.00
CA ILE A 150 -19.14 -11.23 5.31
C ILE A 150 -18.53 -10.22 6.28
N GLU A 151 -17.47 -9.56 5.85
CA GLU A 151 -16.83 -8.48 6.60
C GLU A 151 -16.81 -7.22 5.73
N MET A 152 -17.37 -6.11 6.24
CA MET A 152 -17.40 -4.82 5.54
C MET A 152 -16.31 -3.92 6.12
N ARG A 153 -15.40 -3.43 5.26
CA ARG A 153 -14.31 -2.53 5.64
C ARG A 153 -14.40 -1.22 4.88
N GLN A 154 -14.62 -0.15 5.61
CA GLN A 154 -14.54 1.19 5.02
C GLN A 154 -13.07 1.58 4.82
N ILE A 155 -12.76 2.09 3.63
CA ILE A 155 -11.43 2.55 3.26
C ILE A 155 -11.47 4.00 2.80
N GLY A 156 -10.33 4.67 2.86
CA GLY A 156 -10.19 6.02 2.32
C GLY A 156 -10.12 6.03 0.79
N VAL A 157 -10.53 7.12 0.16
CA VAL A 157 -10.49 7.29 -1.31
C VAL A 157 -9.09 7.12 -1.91
N ARG A 158 -8.03 7.40 -1.13
CA ARG A 158 -6.65 7.15 -1.57
C ARG A 158 -6.30 5.67 -1.52
N ASP A 159 -6.81 4.94 -0.54
CA ASP A 159 -6.60 3.49 -0.44
C ASP A 159 -7.39 2.76 -1.51
N GLU A 160 -8.60 3.25 -1.87
CA GLU A 160 -9.33 2.79 -3.04
C GLU A 160 -8.47 2.95 -4.32
N ALA A 161 -7.94 4.15 -4.57
CA ALA A 161 -7.08 4.39 -5.72
C ALA A 161 -5.81 3.52 -5.69
N LYS A 162 -5.24 3.26 -4.52
CA LYS A 162 -4.10 2.36 -4.33
C LYS A 162 -4.42 0.91 -4.65
N MET A 163 -5.62 0.43 -4.30
CA MET A 163 -6.08 -0.93 -4.59
C MET A 163 -6.37 -1.15 -6.08
N ILE A 164 -6.98 -0.16 -6.74
CA ILE A 164 -7.28 -0.20 -8.17
C ILE A 164 -5.99 -0.05 -8.98
N GLY A 165 -5.06 0.79 -8.51
CA GLY A 165 -3.84 1.12 -9.22
C GLY A 165 -4.07 2.10 -10.36
N GLY A 166 -3.08 2.24 -11.24
CA GLY A 166 -3.16 3.09 -12.41
C GLY A 166 -2.00 4.07 -12.52
N TYR A 167 -2.19 5.07 -13.40
CA TYR A 167 -1.18 6.09 -13.69
C TYR A 167 -1.69 7.47 -13.25
N GLY A 168 -0.79 8.27 -12.74
CA GLY A 168 -1.08 9.66 -12.42
C GLY A 168 -1.18 10.53 -13.69
N THR A 169 -1.66 11.76 -13.54
CA THR A 169 -1.68 12.76 -14.63
C THR A 169 -0.26 13.11 -15.15
N CYS A 170 0.78 12.70 -14.43
CA CYS A 170 2.19 12.81 -14.84
C CYS A 170 2.68 11.64 -15.70
N GLY A 171 1.81 10.67 -16.05
CA GLY A 171 2.16 9.48 -16.84
C GLY A 171 2.93 8.39 -16.07
N ARG A 172 3.25 8.60 -14.79
CA ARG A 172 3.92 7.61 -13.93
C ARG A 172 2.91 6.78 -13.16
N PRO A 173 3.24 5.54 -12.75
CA PRO A 173 2.42 4.79 -11.80
C PRO A 173 2.18 5.61 -10.52
N LEU A 174 1.04 5.41 -9.89
CA LEU A 174 0.64 6.17 -8.69
C LEU A 174 1.74 6.14 -7.61
N CYS A 175 2.09 7.30 -7.05
CA CYS A 175 3.08 7.41 -5.98
C CYS A 175 2.72 6.52 -4.77
N CYS A 176 1.43 6.44 -4.44
CA CYS A 176 0.93 5.61 -3.34
C CYS A 176 1.08 4.09 -3.58
N THR A 177 1.19 3.64 -4.82
CA THR A 177 1.43 2.22 -5.15
C THR A 177 2.91 1.88 -5.29
N THR A 178 3.77 2.90 -5.47
CA THR A 178 5.20 2.71 -5.72
C THR A 178 6.06 2.97 -4.50
N PHE A 179 6.28 4.22 -4.14
CA PHE A 179 7.27 4.58 -3.12
C PHE A 179 6.70 5.32 -1.91
N LEU A 180 5.62 6.10 -2.10
CA LEU A 180 5.10 6.95 -1.03
C LEU A 180 4.22 6.15 -0.07
N GLN A 181 4.67 5.99 1.17
CA GLN A 181 3.98 5.20 2.21
C GLN A 181 3.25 6.09 3.21
N SER A 182 3.93 7.11 3.72
CA SER A 182 3.38 8.10 4.64
C SER A 182 2.79 9.28 3.87
N PHE A 183 1.67 9.79 4.35
CA PHE A 183 0.95 10.89 3.72
C PHE A 183 0.75 12.00 4.73
N GLU A 184 1.39 13.12 4.45
CA GLU A 184 1.16 14.35 5.20
C GLU A 184 0.03 15.17 4.58
N PRO A 185 -0.61 16.06 5.36
CA PRO A 185 -1.61 16.98 4.85
C PRO A 185 -1.05 17.86 3.71
N VAL A 186 -1.80 17.96 2.62
CA VAL A 186 -1.43 18.77 1.46
C VAL A 186 -2.34 19.98 1.41
N SER A 187 -1.76 21.19 1.23
CA SER A 187 -2.49 22.45 1.10
C SER A 187 -2.28 23.10 -0.25
N ILE A 188 -3.23 23.96 -0.66
CA ILE A 188 -3.11 24.73 -1.91
C ILE A 188 -1.94 25.72 -1.85
N LYS A 189 -1.55 26.15 -0.65
CA LYS A 189 -0.36 27.01 -0.47
C LYS A 189 0.91 26.37 -1.02
N MET A 190 1.04 25.04 -0.90
CA MET A 190 2.19 24.30 -1.43
C MET A 190 2.25 24.32 -2.96
N ALA A 191 1.11 24.33 -3.63
CA ALA A 191 1.06 24.48 -5.08
C ALA A 191 1.49 25.90 -5.52
N LYS A 192 1.08 26.94 -4.76
CA LYS A 192 1.51 28.32 -4.99
C LYS A 192 3.01 28.50 -4.80
N GLN A 193 3.58 27.85 -3.78
CA GLN A 193 5.04 27.91 -3.51
C GLN A 193 5.88 27.23 -4.60
N GLN A 194 5.27 26.39 -5.40
CA GLN A 194 5.91 25.68 -6.53
C GLN A 194 5.53 26.30 -7.88
N ASP A 195 4.92 27.49 -7.88
CA ASP A 195 4.47 28.21 -9.08
C ASP A 195 3.58 27.38 -10.01
N LEU A 196 2.81 26.43 -9.43
CA LEU A 196 1.93 25.56 -10.18
C LEU A 196 0.58 26.25 -10.43
N SER A 197 0.03 25.99 -11.62
CA SER A 197 -1.33 26.43 -11.96
C SER A 197 -2.34 25.92 -10.94
N LEU A 198 -3.19 26.83 -10.43
CA LEU A 198 -4.23 26.50 -9.45
C LEU A 198 -5.45 25.78 -10.04
N ASN A 199 -5.36 25.32 -11.28
CA ASN A 199 -6.44 24.56 -11.90
C ASN A 199 -6.67 23.25 -11.15
N PRO A 200 -7.88 23.00 -10.61
CA PRO A 200 -8.19 21.80 -9.84
C PRO A 200 -7.89 20.49 -10.58
N SER A 201 -8.12 20.44 -11.89
CA SER A 201 -7.84 19.25 -12.71
C SER A 201 -6.35 18.89 -12.77
N LYS A 202 -5.47 19.91 -12.68
CA LYS A 202 -4.01 19.72 -12.65
C LYS A 202 -3.48 19.43 -11.26
N LEU A 203 -4.16 19.88 -10.20
CA LEU A 203 -3.76 19.70 -8.80
C LEU A 203 -4.33 18.45 -8.15
N SER A 204 -5.42 17.89 -8.68
CA SER A 204 -6.05 16.69 -8.14
C SER A 204 -5.35 15.43 -8.63
N GLY A 205 -5.20 14.46 -7.73
CA GLY A 205 -4.77 13.10 -8.06
C GLY A 205 -5.96 12.23 -8.51
N LEU A 206 -5.69 11.01 -8.94
CA LEU A 206 -6.71 10.02 -9.32
C LEU A 206 -7.71 9.74 -8.18
N CYS A 207 -7.28 9.89 -6.93
CA CYS A 207 -8.13 9.73 -5.74
C CYS A 207 -9.05 10.93 -5.44
N GLY A 208 -9.09 11.95 -6.31
CA GLY A 208 -9.89 13.17 -6.10
C GLY A 208 -9.33 14.16 -5.07
N ARG A 209 -8.31 13.78 -4.30
CA ARG A 209 -7.63 14.69 -3.35
C ARG A 209 -6.45 15.38 -4.02
N LEU A 210 -5.93 16.44 -3.40
CA LEU A 210 -4.70 17.08 -3.85
C LEU A 210 -3.57 16.07 -3.99
N LYS A 211 -2.75 16.24 -5.03
CA LYS A 211 -1.62 15.36 -5.32
C LYS A 211 -0.66 15.28 -4.14
N CYS A 212 -0.35 14.09 -3.68
CA CYS A 212 0.58 13.86 -2.59
C CYS A 212 2.02 14.26 -2.93
N CYS A 213 2.40 14.28 -4.21
CA CYS A 213 3.70 14.76 -4.65
C CYS A 213 3.91 16.25 -4.38
N LEU A 214 2.86 17.08 -4.31
CA LEU A 214 2.99 18.49 -3.94
C LEU A 214 3.68 18.67 -2.59
N ARG A 215 3.42 17.80 -1.65
CA ARG A 215 4.08 17.81 -0.35
C ARG A 215 5.46 17.17 -0.43
N TYR A 216 5.58 16.05 -1.13
CA TYR A 216 6.81 15.30 -1.27
C TYR A 216 7.91 16.08 -2.03
N GLU A 217 7.53 16.86 -3.05
CA GLU A 217 8.44 17.64 -3.90
C GLU A 217 8.73 19.05 -3.36
N LEU A 218 8.04 19.47 -2.28
CA LEU A 218 8.24 20.80 -1.72
C LEU A 218 9.55 20.84 -0.93
N PRO A 219 10.58 21.55 -1.43
CA PRO A 219 11.83 21.70 -0.70
C PRO A 219 11.62 22.54 0.56
N ASN A 220 12.23 22.17 1.67
CA ASN A 220 12.35 22.96 2.91
C ASN A 220 11.05 23.61 3.43
N ALA A 221 9.90 22.98 3.26
CA ALA A 221 8.68 23.45 3.91
C ALA A 221 8.83 23.39 5.42
N LYS A 222 8.47 24.47 6.12
CA LYS A 222 8.48 24.52 7.60
C LYS A 222 7.79 23.26 8.16
N GLY A 223 8.50 22.48 8.96
CA GLY A 223 8.04 21.22 9.52
C GLY A 223 8.31 19.98 8.64
N GLN A 224 9.01 20.12 7.52
CA GLN A 224 9.55 18.98 6.78
C GLN A 224 11.05 18.91 6.95
N VAL A 225 11.44 17.91 7.62
CA VAL A 225 12.81 17.45 7.68
C VAL A 225 13.01 16.48 6.51
N HIS A 226 13.28 17.01 5.33
CA HIS A 226 13.86 16.25 4.25
C HIS A 226 15.36 16.44 4.32
N GLY A 227 16.06 15.54 5.04
CA GLY A 227 17.53 15.55 5.06
C GLY A 227 18.16 16.90 5.41
N GLY A 228 17.39 17.78 6.04
CA GLY A 228 17.90 19.05 6.57
C GLY A 228 18.36 18.87 8.02
N CYS A 229 19.10 19.79 8.50
CA CYS A 229 19.80 19.81 9.79
C CYS A 229 19.06 19.28 11.04
N GLY A 230 17.77 18.96 10.96
CA GLY A 230 16.96 18.49 12.08
C GLY A 230 16.99 16.98 12.35
N ASP A 231 17.09 16.13 11.31
CA ASP A 231 17.06 14.67 11.48
C ASP A 231 18.41 14.04 11.73
N GLU A 232 19.49 14.73 11.37
CA GLU A 232 20.86 14.21 11.54
C GLU A 232 21.60 14.84 12.73
N GLY A 233 20.90 15.50 13.64
CA GLY A 233 21.52 16.13 14.81
C GLY A 233 22.48 17.28 14.47
N GLY A 234 22.38 17.86 13.27
CA GLY A 234 23.42 18.74 12.71
C GLY A 234 23.32 20.21 13.02
N CYS A 235 22.22 20.78 13.49
CA CYS A 235 22.18 22.20 13.90
C CYS A 235 22.11 22.36 15.41
N ARG A 236 23.25 22.70 16.01
CA ARG A 236 23.36 23.03 17.45
C ARG A 236 22.76 24.41 17.81
N ASN A 237 22.26 25.15 16.85
CA ASN A 237 21.73 26.51 17.10
C ASN A 237 20.35 26.68 16.47
N PRO A 238 19.27 26.44 17.23
CA PRO A 238 17.88 26.55 16.70
C PRO A 238 17.44 27.99 16.41
N SER A 239 18.18 29.00 16.87
CA SER A 239 17.89 30.42 16.61
C SER A 239 18.51 30.99 15.33
N GLY A 240 19.39 30.23 14.63
CA GLY A 240 20.11 30.70 13.46
C GLY A 240 19.55 30.26 12.10
N CYS A 241 18.67 29.25 12.06
CA CYS A 241 18.04 28.82 10.81
C CYS A 241 16.72 29.58 10.56
N GLY A 242 16.84 30.85 10.26
CA GLY A 242 15.73 31.67 9.78
C GLY A 242 15.33 31.29 8.35
N THR A 243 14.23 31.88 7.88
CA THR A 243 13.54 31.64 6.61
C THR A 243 14.37 31.78 5.31
N GLY A 244 15.71 31.77 5.38
CA GLY A 244 16.62 32.09 4.27
C GLY A 244 17.72 31.05 3.94
N GLY A 245 17.66 29.84 4.47
CA GLY A 245 18.71 28.83 4.21
C GLY A 245 19.92 28.97 5.14
N CYS A 246 20.73 27.92 5.27
CA CYS A 246 21.97 27.92 6.01
C CYS A 246 22.98 28.87 5.33
N GLY A 247 23.27 30.01 5.97
CA GLY A 247 24.35 30.88 5.52
C GLY A 247 25.74 30.22 5.74
N GLU A 248 26.77 30.80 5.17
CA GLU A 248 28.18 30.35 5.14
C GLU A 248 28.79 30.08 6.53
N SER A 249 28.11 30.41 7.63
CA SER A 249 28.55 30.18 9.00
C SER A 249 28.02 28.88 9.65
N CYS A 250 27.15 28.14 8.97
CA CYS A 250 26.66 26.86 9.44
C CYS A 250 27.56 25.75 8.87
N GLY A 251 28.37 25.09 9.70
CA GLY A 251 29.29 24.01 9.31
C GLY A 251 28.62 22.73 8.78
N CYS A 252 27.59 22.87 7.95
CA CYS A 252 26.78 21.78 7.37
C CYS A 252 27.33 21.31 6.01
N HIS A 253 28.51 21.77 5.61
CA HIS A 253 29.23 21.29 4.42
C HIS A 253 30.28 20.27 4.85
N GLY A 254 29.91 18.98 4.79
CA GLY A 254 30.80 17.86 5.00
C GLY A 254 30.15 16.59 4.45
#